data_8120c477630d13c251e2b03d1317197c
#
_entry.id   8120c477630d13c251e2b03d1317197c
#
_cell.length_a   1.000
_cell.length_b   1.000
_cell.length_c   1.000
_cell.angle_alpha   90.00
_cell.angle_beta   90.00
_cell.angle_gamma   90.00
#
_symmetry.space_group_name_H-M   'P 1'
#
loop_
_entity.id
_entity.type
_entity.pdbx_description
1 polymer ?
#
loop_
_entity_poly.entity_id
_entity_poly.type
_entity_poly.pdbx_seq_one_letter_code
_entity_poly.pdbx_strand_id
1 'polypeptide(L)'
;MSSSKKDYTKLYRLQDKNKDTPLNILSNKLTAIIGRDEPKDIFDIIHLSLNYSFNWPDVFDHAKQKAVINELDVEQRLISFPVEWFENVNWLNTALDFNLYSKILRQIADDFLLGKQNSLGINQTPIEMAKPFVNY
;
A
#
# COMPACT_ATOMS: atom_id res chain seq x y z
N MET A 1 -19.65 18.04 -19.02
CA MET A 1 -18.31 17.60 -18.63
C MET A 1 -17.25 17.69 -19.71
N SER A 2 -17.56 17.79 -20.94
CA SER A 2 -16.57 17.67 -22.01
C SER A 2 -15.49 18.74 -21.96
N SER A 3 -15.83 20.02 -22.18
CA SER A 3 -14.82 21.08 -22.18
C SER A 3 -14.31 21.33 -20.77
N SER A 4 -15.20 21.36 -19.80
CA SER A 4 -14.78 21.43 -18.41
C SER A 4 -14.06 20.17 -17.97
N LYS A 5 -14.29 19.05 -18.65
CA LYS A 5 -13.56 17.84 -18.42
C LYS A 5 -12.08 17.98 -18.71
N LYS A 6 -11.72 18.75 -19.74
CA LYS A 6 -10.34 18.98 -20.10
C LYS A 6 -9.61 19.77 -19.01
N ASP A 7 -10.21 20.85 -18.54
CA ASP A 7 -9.65 21.65 -17.46
C ASP A 7 -9.66 20.88 -16.16
N TYR A 8 -10.72 20.14 -15.95
CA TYR A 8 -10.90 19.30 -14.81
C TYR A 8 -9.81 18.22 -14.73
N THR A 9 -9.48 17.62 -15.88
CA THR A 9 -8.43 16.64 -15.97
C THR A 9 -7.07 17.25 -15.59
N LYS A 10 -6.84 18.48 -15.99
CA LYS A 10 -5.61 19.17 -15.66
C LYS A 10 -5.47 19.43 -14.16
N LEU A 11 -6.54 19.89 -13.53
CA LEU A 11 -6.58 20.05 -12.07
C LEU A 11 -6.40 18.71 -11.37
N TYR A 12 -7.04 17.70 -11.90
CA TYR A 12 -6.96 16.36 -11.37
C TYR A 12 -5.52 15.83 -11.39
N ARG A 13 -4.81 16.08 -12.48
CA ARG A 13 -3.40 15.67 -12.60
C ARG A 13 -2.51 16.38 -11.60
N LEU A 14 -2.78 17.63 -11.30
CA LEU A 14 -2.02 18.37 -10.31
C LEU A 14 -2.22 17.76 -8.93
N GLN A 15 -3.44 17.32 -8.62
CA GLN A 15 -3.73 16.61 -7.38
C GLN A 15 -3.12 15.21 -7.38
N ASP A 16 -3.14 14.54 -8.54
CA ASP A 16 -2.63 13.19 -8.67
C ASP A 16 -1.14 13.07 -8.47
N LYS A 17 -0.40 14.15 -8.67
CA LYS A 17 1.04 14.15 -8.35
C LYS A 17 1.30 13.72 -6.91
N ASN A 18 0.43 14.15 -5.98
CA ASN A 18 0.56 13.75 -4.59
C ASN A 18 0.01 12.35 -4.34
N LYS A 19 -0.98 11.93 -5.13
CA LYS A 19 -1.58 10.60 -5.00
C LYS A 19 -0.65 9.50 -5.49
N ASP A 20 0.26 9.82 -6.39
CA ASP A 20 1.17 8.85 -6.98
C ASP A 20 2.42 8.63 -6.15
N THR A 21 2.58 9.34 -5.04
CA THR A 21 3.72 9.08 -4.16
C THR A 21 3.59 7.74 -3.48
N PRO A 22 4.70 7.06 -3.20
CA PRO A 22 4.66 5.80 -2.47
C PRO A 22 3.89 5.88 -1.16
N LEU A 23 4.04 6.97 -0.40
CA LEU A 23 3.30 7.15 0.84
C LEU A 23 1.80 7.18 0.62
N ASN A 24 1.34 7.93 -0.38
CA ASN A 24 -0.08 8.00 -0.70
C ASN A 24 -0.62 6.66 -1.21
N ILE A 25 0.15 5.98 -2.04
CA ILE A 25 -0.24 4.66 -2.52
C ILE A 25 -0.39 3.69 -1.34
N LEU A 26 0.59 3.67 -0.46
CA LEU A 26 0.56 2.75 0.70
C LEU A 26 -0.64 3.04 1.60
N SER A 27 -0.87 4.31 1.94
CA SER A 27 -2.01 4.67 2.79
C SER A 27 -3.35 4.36 2.10
N ASN A 28 -3.44 4.56 0.79
CA ASN A 28 -4.64 4.19 0.04
C ASN A 28 -4.87 2.67 0.03
N LYS A 29 -3.80 1.89 -0.07
CA LYS A 29 -3.93 0.43 -0.05
C LYS A 29 -4.41 -0.08 1.30
N LEU A 30 -4.00 0.55 2.40
CA LEU A 30 -4.52 0.20 3.72
C LEU A 30 -6.03 0.40 3.82
N THR A 31 -6.57 1.44 3.19
CA THR A 31 -8.03 1.62 3.16
C THR A 31 -8.69 0.63 2.22
N ALA A 32 -8.05 0.33 1.10
CA ALA A 32 -8.62 -0.55 0.09
C ALA A 32 -8.80 -1.98 0.58
N ILE A 33 -7.85 -2.51 1.36
CA ILE A 33 -7.92 -3.89 1.82
C ILE A 33 -9.06 -4.14 2.80
N ILE A 34 -9.60 -3.09 3.42
CA ILE A 34 -10.75 -3.22 4.30
C ILE A 34 -12.00 -3.57 3.49
N GLY A 35 -12.13 -2.99 2.31
CA GLY A 35 -13.34 -3.13 1.50
C GLY A 35 -13.29 -4.21 0.44
N ARG A 36 -12.13 -4.77 0.15
CA ARG A 36 -12.00 -5.75 -0.93
C ARG A 36 -10.77 -6.63 -0.74
N ASP A 37 -10.84 -7.83 -1.29
CA ASP A 37 -9.73 -8.79 -1.30
C ASP A 37 -9.06 -8.79 -2.67
N GLU A 38 -8.34 -7.72 -2.98
CA GLU A 38 -7.66 -7.59 -4.25
C GLU A 38 -6.18 -7.91 -4.09
N PRO A 39 -5.67 -8.97 -4.75
CA PRO A 39 -4.26 -9.34 -4.60
C PRO A 39 -3.28 -8.21 -4.91
N LYS A 40 -3.63 -7.33 -5.85
CA LYS A 40 -2.76 -6.21 -6.19
C LYS A 40 -2.55 -5.25 -5.02
N ASP A 41 -3.57 -5.04 -4.19
CA ASP A 41 -3.45 -4.17 -3.02
C ASP A 41 -2.46 -4.75 -2.02
N ILE A 42 -2.55 -6.05 -1.76
CA ILE A 42 -1.63 -6.74 -0.84
C ILE A 42 -0.22 -6.76 -1.42
N PHE A 43 -0.09 -7.05 -2.71
CA PHE A 43 1.20 -7.06 -3.37
C PHE A 43 1.90 -5.71 -3.25
N ASP A 44 1.17 -4.62 -3.46
CA ASP A 44 1.72 -3.27 -3.37
C ASP A 44 2.15 -2.95 -1.93
N ILE A 45 1.36 -3.34 -0.93
CA ILE A 45 1.74 -3.14 0.47
C ILE A 45 3.05 -3.87 0.79
N ILE A 46 3.18 -5.11 0.34
CA ILE A 46 4.40 -5.90 0.56
C ILE A 46 5.61 -5.21 -0.07
N HIS A 47 5.51 -4.84 -1.33
CA HIS A 47 6.66 -4.30 -2.06
C HIS A 47 7.02 -2.88 -1.62
N LEU A 48 6.05 -2.07 -1.25
CA LEU A 48 6.34 -0.76 -0.66
C LEU A 48 7.04 -0.92 0.69
N SER A 49 6.64 -1.92 1.47
CA SER A 49 7.28 -2.18 2.76
C SER A 49 8.72 -2.68 2.61
N LEU A 50 9.00 -3.43 1.56
CA LEU A 50 10.35 -3.91 1.28
C LEU A 50 11.27 -2.81 0.73
N ASN A 51 10.72 -1.79 0.12
CA ASN A 51 11.51 -0.80 -0.62
C ASN A 51 11.65 0.54 0.09
N TYR A 52 10.90 0.79 1.17
CA TYR A 52 10.93 2.08 1.85
C TYR A 52 10.98 1.94 3.35
N SER A 53 11.60 2.92 4.01
CA SER A 53 11.55 3.01 5.47
C SER A 53 10.44 3.98 5.86
N PHE A 54 9.75 3.66 6.94
CA PHE A 54 8.67 4.50 7.48
C PHE A 54 8.22 3.96 8.83
N ASN A 55 7.45 4.76 9.53
CA ASN A 55 6.76 4.34 10.76
C ASN A 55 5.31 4.03 10.42
N TRP A 56 4.82 2.87 10.82
CA TRP A 56 3.44 2.49 10.55
C TRP A 56 2.41 3.47 11.10
N PRO A 57 2.60 4.06 12.32
CA PRO A 57 1.66 5.08 12.78
C PRO A 57 1.49 6.26 11.83
N ASP A 58 2.58 6.71 11.20
CA ASP A 58 2.52 7.82 10.26
C ASP A 58 1.70 7.46 9.02
N VAL A 59 1.92 6.26 8.48
CA VAL A 59 1.16 5.77 7.32
C VAL A 59 -0.32 5.61 7.69
N PHE A 60 -0.58 5.07 8.88
CA PHE A 60 -1.96 4.88 9.33
C PHE A 60 -2.68 6.21 9.55
N ASP A 61 -1.97 7.22 10.05
CA ASP A 61 -2.55 8.56 10.17
C ASP A 61 -2.99 9.11 8.82
N HIS A 62 -2.16 8.92 7.80
CA HIS A 62 -2.55 9.29 6.43
C HIS A 62 -3.79 8.53 5.97
N ALA A 63 -3.85 7.24 6.25
CA ALA A 63 -5.00 6.42 5.88
C ALA A 63 -6.28 6.86 6.59
N LYS A 64 -6.18 7.19 7.88
CA LYS A 64 -7.34 7.65 8.67
C LYS A 64 -7.90 8.99 8.19
N GLN A 65 -7.10 9.79 7.52
CA GLN A 65 -7.59 11.04 6.92
C GLN A 65 -8.49 10.79 5.72
N LYS A 66 -8.40 9.61 5.12
CA LYS A 66 -9.10 9.26 3.89
C LYS A 66 -10.33 8.39 4.13
N ALA A 67 -10.35 7.64 5.22
CA ALA A 67 -11.42 6.68 5.48
C ALA A 67 -11.49 6.37 6.98
N VAL A 68 -12.65 5.88 7.40
CA VAL A 68 -12.84 5.40 8.76
C VAL A 68 -12.36 3.95 8.80
N ILE A 69 -11.19 3.75 9.41
CA ILE A 69 -10.58 2.42 9.54
C ILE A 69 -10.04 2.25 10.95
N ASN A 70 -9.89 1.00 11.39
CA ASN A 70 -9.27 0.71 12.68
C ASN A 70 -8.17 -0.33 12.52
N GLU A 71 -7.28 -0.39 13.51
CA GLU A 71 -6.07 -1.20 13.46
C GLU A 71 -6.39 -2.69 13.35
N LEU A 72 -7.37 -3.16 14.10
CA LEU A 72 -7.68 -4.59 14.11
C LEU A 72 -8.18 -5.08 12.76
N ASP A 73 -8.99 -4.27 12.08
CA ASP A 73 -9.48 -4.63 10.75
C ASP A 73 -8.34 -4.72 9.75
N VAL A 74 -7.41 -3.75 9.79
CA VAL A 74 -6.25 -3.77 8.91
C VAL A 74 -5.39 -5.01 9.18
N GLU A 75 -5.08 -5.26 10.46
CA GLU A 75 -4.26 -6.40 10.84
C GLU A 75 -4.90 -7.71 10.39
N GLN A 76 -6.20 -7.88 10.63
CA GLN A 76 -6.91 -9.09 10.23
C GLN A 76 -6.89 -9.30 8.71
N ARG A 77 -7.05 -8.24 7.94
CA ARG A 77 -6.99 -8.37 6.48
C ARG A 77 -5.61 -8.78 6.00
N LEU A 78 -4.56 -8.27 6.64
CA LEU A 78 -3.19 -8.62 6.26
C LEU A 78 -2.88 -10.10 6.55
N ILE A 79 -3.21 -10.58 7.76
CA ILE A 79 -2.85 -11.95 8.14
C ILE A 79 -3.78 -13.00 7.54
N SER A 80 -5.00 -12.65 7.18
CA SER A 80 -5.96 -13.60 6.62
C SER A 80 -5.91 -13.70 5.10
N PHE A 81 -5.14 -12.83 4.43
CA PHE A 81 -5.07 -12.88 2.98
C PHE A 81 -4.47 -14.20 2.50
N PRO A 82 -5.17 -14.94 1.61
CA PRO A 82 -4.64 -16.20 1.12
C PRO A 82 -3.60 -15.94 0.03
N VAL A 83 -2.33 -16.13 0.36
CA VAL A 83 -1.23 -15.84 -0.58
C VAL A 83 -1.30 -16.71 -1.85
N GLU A 84 -1.99 -17.84 -1.78
CA GLU A 84 -2.19 -18.70 -2.94
C GLU A 84 -2.97 -18.01 -4.06
N TRP A 85 -3.71 -16.95 -3.75
CA TRP A 85 -4.44 -16.19 -4.76
C TRP A 85 -3.51 -15.52 -5.76
N PHE A 86 -2.24 -15.31 -5.42
CA PHE A 86 -1.26 -14.79 -6.37
C PHE A 86 -1.01 -15.73 -7.56
N GLU A 87 -1.32 -17.02 -7.44
CA GLU A 87 -1.18 -17.96 -8.55
C GLU A 87 -2.07 -17.61 -9.74
N ASN A 88 -3.21 -17.01 -9.47
CA ASN A 88 -4.24 -16.81 -10.49
C ASN A 88 -4.23 -15.41 -11.10
N VAL A 89 -3.25 -14.57 -10.73
CA VAL A 89 -3.17 -13.22 -11.29
C VAL A 89 -2.35 -13.24 -12.58
N ASN A 90 -2.78 -12.45 -13.54
CA ASN A 90 -2.14 -12.42 -14.86
C ASN A 90 -1.07 -11.33 -15.01
N TRP A 91 -0.88 -10.51 -13.98
CA TRP A 91 0.12 -9.44 -14.01
C TRP A 91 1.44 -9.85 -13.36
N LEU A 92 1.54 -11.04 -12.81
CA LEU A 92 2.80 -11.59 -12.29
C LEU A 92 3.42 -12.50 -13.34
N ASN A 93 4.71 -12.29 -13.59
CA ASN A 93 5.46 -13.09 -14.58
C ASN A 93 6.29 -14.19 -13.94
N THR A 94 6.44 -14.18 -12.64
CA THR A 94 7.27 -15.15 -11.92
C THR A 94 6.47 -15.75 -10.78
N ALA A 95 6.82 -16.99 -10.45
CA ALA A 95 6.23 -17.65 -9.29
C ALA A 95 6.73 -16.98 -8.01
N LEU A 96 5.84 -16.84 -7.03
CA LEU A 96 6.18 -16.28 -5.73
C LEU A 96 6.38 -17.42 -4.72
N ASP A 97 7.29 -17.19 -3.78
CA ASP A 97 7.44 -18.06 -2.62
C ASP A 97 6.34 -17.70 -1.61
N PHE A 98 5.29 -18.51 -1.58
CA PHE A 98 4.13 -18.24 -0.72
C PHE A 98 4.48 -18.27 0.77
N ASN A 99 5.41 -19.14 1.17
CA ASN A 99 5.85 -19.18 2.56
C ASN A 99 6.54 -17.89 2.95
N LEU A 100 7.40 -17.38 2.08
CA LEU A 100 8.07 -16.11 2.31
C LEU A 100 7.05 -14.97 2.38
N TYR A 101 6.12 -14.92 1.45
CA TYR A 101 5.12 -13.85 1.41
C TYR A 101 4.20 -13.89 2.62
N SER A 102 3.83 -15.07 3.10
CA SER A 102 3.07 -15.21 4.34
C SER A 102 3.84 -14.65 5.53
N LYS A 103 5.14 -14.94 5.63
CA LYS A 103 5.98 -14.42 6.70
C LYS A 103 6.11 -12.90 6.62
N ILE A 104 6.26 -12.37 5.42
CA ILE A 104 6.33 -10.92 5.21
C ILE A 104 5.03 -10.25 5.67
N LEU A 105 3.89 -10.80 5.29
CA LEU A 105 2.59 -10.24 5.70
C LEU A 105 2.41 -10.27 7.21
N ARG A 106 2.82 -11.36 7.84
CA ARG A 106 2.76 -11.44 9.31
C ARG A 106 3.64 -10.41 9.97
N GLN A 107 4.84 -10.19 9.43
CA GLN A 107 5.75 -9.18 9.96
C GLN A 107 5.18 -7.78 9.79
N ILE A 108 4.58 -7.51 8.63
CA ILE A 108 3.90 -6.23 8.38
C ILE A 108 2.77 -6.03 9.39
N ALA A 109 1.95 -7.05 9.59
CA ALA A 109 0.82 -6.98 10.51
C ALA A 109 1.28 -6.72 11.95
N ASP A 110 2.34 -7.39 12.37
CA ASP A 110 2.89 -7.21 13.72
C ASP A 110 3.47 -5.80 13.91
N ASP A 111 4.27 -5.33 12.96
CA ASP A 111 4.83 -3.98 13.04
C ASP A 111 3.72 -2.94 13.06
N PHE A 112 2.73 -3.12 12.22
CA PHE A 112 1.59 -2.21 12.13
C PHE A 112 0.80 -2.17 13.43
N LEU A 113 0.40 -3.33 13.93
CA LEU A 113 -0.45 -3.42 15.12
C LEU A 113 0.25 -2.89 16.36
N LEU A 114 1.55 -3.12 16.47
CA LEU A 114 2.35 -2.67 17.60
C LEU A 114 2.81 -1.21 17.47
N GLY A 115 2.44 -0.53 16.40
CA GLY A 115 2.81 0.86 16.17
C GLY A 115 4.30 1.06 16.00
N LYS A 116 4.96 0.15 15.31
CA LYS A 116 6.42 0.16 15.15
C LYS A 116 6.83 0.75 13.80
N GLN A 117 8.13 0.98 13.68
CA GLN A 117 8.76 1.23 12.39
C GLN A 117 8.65 -0.03 11.52
N ASN A 118 8.51 0.17 10.22
CA ASN A 118 8.55 -0.91 9.23
C ASN A 118 9.90 -1.62 9.29
N SER A 119 9.94 -2.82 9.85
CA SER A 119 11.19 -3.56 10.04
C SER A 119 11.77 -4.10 8.74
N LEU A 120 10.96 -4.22 7.70
CA LEU A 120 11.39 -4.78 6.41
C LEU A 120 12.18 -3.80 5.57
N GLY A 121 12.05 -2.51 5.83
CA GLY A 121 12.70 -1.48 5.03
C GLY A 121 13.56 -0.51 5.83
N ILE A 122 14.14 -0.94 6.94
CA ILE A 122 14.88 -0.07 7.85
C ILE A 122 15.98 0.73 7.14
N ASN A 123 16.71 0.09 6.22
CA ASN A 123 17.83 0.71 5.54
C ASN A 123 17.47 1.24 4.15
N GLN A 124 16.18 1.32 3.86
CA GLN A 124 15.71 1.79 2.56
C GLN A 124 15.45 3.29 2.59
N THR A 125 15.18 3.86 1.42
CA THR A 125 14.84 5.27 1.29
C THR A 125 13.61 5.63 2.14
N PRO A 126 13.65 6.73 2.92
CA PRO A 126 12.45 7.17 3.62
C PRO A 126 11.30 7.42 2.66
N ILE A 127 10.12 6.91 2.99
CA ILE A 127 8.98 6.94 2.07
C ILE A 127 8.51 8.36 1.77
N GLU A 128 8.62 9.27 2.73
CA GLU A 128 8.21 10.65 2.54
C GLU A 128 9.14 11.41 1.60
N MET A 129 10.33 10.91 1.36
CA MET A 129 11.30 11.49 0.43
C MET A 129 11.23 10.87 -0.95
N ALA A 130 10.44 9.82 -1.12
CA ALA A 130 10.31 9.14 -2.40
C ALA A 130 9.55 10.01 -3.38
N LYS A 131 10.03 10.04 -4.63
CA LYS A 131 9.38 10.81 -5.68
C LYS A 131 8.12 10.09 -6.14
N PRO A 132 7.12 10.84 -6.66
CA PRO A 132 5.95 10.21 -7.25
C PRO A 132 6.33 9.27 -8.37
N PHE A 133 5.59 8.18 -8.50
CA PHE A 133 5.73 7.30 -9.66
C PHE A 133 5.26 8.06 -10.91
N VAL A 134 6.00 7.89 -12.00
CA VAL A 134 5.69 8.56 -13.24
C VAL A 134 5.20 7.52 -14.24
N ASN A 135 4.00 7.74 -14.75
CA ASN A 135 3.39 6.90 -15.78
C ASN A 135 3.56 7.57 -17.13
N TYR A 136 4.20 6.89 -18.04
CA TYR A 136 4.36 7.37 -19.41
C TYR A 136 3.57 6.49 -20.38
#